data_ab896a738099edb61025aaf69a17148f
#
_entry.id   ab896a738099edb61025aaf69a17148f
#
_cell.length_a   1.000
_cell.length_b   1.000
_cell.length_c   1.000
_cell.angle_alpha   90.00
_cell.angle_beta   90.00
_cell.angle_gamma   90.00
#
_symmetry.space_group_name_H-M   'P 1'
#
loop_
_entity.id
_entity.type
_entity.pdbx_description
1 polymer ?
#
loop_
_entity_poly.entity_id
_entity_poly.type
_entity_poly.pdbx_seq_one_letter_code
_entity_poly.pdbx_strand_id
1 'polypeptide(L)'
;MVYDMIVLGSGPAGLAAAIAARGRDKSVLVIGNRWQDSPLAKAERVDNYPGLPGRTGLELLEEFYRHAQSAGAEFVVGKALSLLAWEGFSITVGSQVYRGKALILAPGVVRAAKYPGEAEYLGRGVSYCDTCDG
;
A
#
# COMPACT_ATOMS: atom_id res chain seq x y z
N MET A 1 -21.57 2.80 -8.77
CA MET A 1 -20.48 3.16 -9.68
C MET A 1 -19.51 1.99 -9.80
N VAL A 2 -19.01 1.74 -10.98
CA VAL A 2 -18.00 0.71 -11.22
C VAL A 2 -16.68 1.41 -11.58
N TYR A 3 -15.65 1.19 -10.79
CA TYR A 3 -14.31 1.71 -11.06
C TYR A 3 -13.62 0.88 -12.16
N ASP A 4 -12.79 1.52 -12.96
CA ASP A 4 -11.93 0.76 -13.88
C ASP A 4 -10.96 -0.13 -13.11
N MET A 5 -10.50 0.35 -11.97
CA MET A 5 -9.54 -0.35 -11.14
C MET A 5 -9.80 -0.14 -9.65
N ILE A 6 -9.75 -1.21 -8.88
CA ILE A 6 -9.65 -1.16 -7.42
C ILE A 6 -8.25 -1.61 -7.02
N VAL A 7 -7.63 -0.85 -6.12
CA VAL A 7 -6.31 -1.17 -5.54
C VAL A 7 -6.52 -1.50 -4.07
N LEU A 8 -6.12 -2.68 -3.65
CA LEU A 8 -6.12 -3.08 -2.24
C LEU A 8 -4.72 -2.86 -1.66
N GLY A 9 -4.61 -1.85 -0.84
CA GLY A 9 -3.39 -1.42 -0.18
C GLY A 9 -3.05 0.03 -0.48
N SER A 10 -2.80 0.80 0.56
CA SER A 10 -2.50 2.25 0.50
C SER A 10 -1.03 2.57 0.82
N GLY A 11 -0.17 1.58 0.73
CA GLY A 11 1.28 1.77 0.80
C GLY A 11 1.89 2.22 -0.53
N PRO A 12 3.21 2.27 -0.63
CA PRO A 12 3.90 2.75 -1.83
C PRO A 12 3.50 2.05 -3.13
N ALA A 13 3.36 0.73 -3.09
CA ALA A 13 2.98 -0.05 -4.26
C ALA A 13 1.56 0.28 -4.74
N GLY A 14 0.60 0.36 -3.83
CA GLY A 14 -0.78 0.70 -4.16
C GLY A 14 -0.92 2.13 -4.67
N LEU A 15 -0.22 3.07 -4.06
CA LEU A 15 -0.22 4.47 -4.49
C LEU A 15 0.43 4.63 -5.88
N ALA A 16 1.52 3.93 -6.14
CA ALA A 16 2.17 3.92 -7.46
C ALA A 16 1.25 3.35 -8.54
N ALA A 17 0.54 2.26 -8.24
CA ALA A 17 -0.44 1.66 -9.15
C ALA A 17 -1.59 2.64 -9.46
N ALA A 18 -2.10 3.33 -8.44
CA ALA A 18 -3.16 4.33 -8.60
C ALA A 18 -2.71 5.50 -9.49
N ILE A 19 -1.52 6.02 -9.28
CA ILE A 19 -0.94 7.10 -10.10
C ILE A 19 -0.82 6.64 -11.55
N ALA A 20 -0.28 5.45 -11.79
CA ALA A 20 -0.12 4.91 -13.14
C ALA A 20 -1.45 4.72 -13.87
N ALA A 21 -2.46 4.22 -13.18
CA ALA A 21 -3.80 4.03 -13.75
C ALA A 21 -4.47 5.37 -14.07
N ARG A 22 -4.35 6.36 -13.18
CA ARG A 22 -4.87 7.70 -13.42
C ARG A 22 -4.20 8.39 -14.60
N GLY A 23 -2.90 8.16 -14.78
CA GLY A 23 -2.16 8.65 -15.94
C GLY A 23 -2.66 8.07 -17.28
N ARG A 24 -3.49 7.06 -17.24
CA ARG A 24 -4.17 6.44 -18.41
C ARG A 24 -5.67 6.70 -18.41
N ASP A 25 -6.12 7.71 -17.70
CA ASP A 25 -7.52 8.13 -17.58
C ASP A 25 -8.46 7.04 -17.04
N LYS A 26 -7.94 6.11 -16.24
CA LYS A 26 -8.74 5.09 -15.58
C LYS A 26 -9.26 5.59 -14.23
N SER A 27 -10.53 5.31 -13.93
CA SER A 27 -11.07 5.57 -12.60
C SER A 27 -10.50 4.57 -11.60
N VAL A 28 -10.03 5.07 -10.45
CA VAL A 28 -9.32 4.26 -9.46
C VAL A 28 -9.86 4.51 -8.07
N LEU A 29 -10.14 3.43 -7.36
CA LEU A 29 -10.42 3.43 -5.93
C LEU A 29 -9.31 2.67 -5.19
N VAL A 30 -8.67 3.31 -4.23
CA VAL A 30 -7.70 2.70 -3.32
C VAL A 30 -8.40 2.39 -2.00
N ILE A 31 -8.39 1.12 -1.62
CA ILE A 31 -8.94 0.64 -0.35
C ILE A 31 -7.80 0.16 0.52
N GLY A 32 -7.68 0.67 1.72
CA GLY A 32 -6.62 0.27 2.63
C GLY A 32 -6.70 0.97 3.97
N ASN A 33 -5.71 0.75 4.80
CA ASN A 33 -5.55 1.49 6.05
C ASN A 33 -5.17 2.93 5.75
N ARG A 34 -5.18 3.78 6.78
CA ARG A 34 -4.62 5.13 6.62
C ARG A 34 -3.16 5.01 6.17
N TRP A 35 -2.75 5.87 5.24
CA TRP A 35 -1.38 5.81 4.71
C TRP A 35 -0.32 6.00 5.81
N GLN A 36 -0.65 6.73 6.89
CA GLN A 36 0.22 6.91 8.05
C GLN A 36 0.50 5.62 8.81
N ASP A 37 -0.35 4.61 8.65
CA ASP A 37 -0.21 3.31 9.32
C ASP A 37 0.57 2.29 8.48
N SER A 38 1.03 2.68 7.29
CA SER A 38 1.88 1.84 6.45
C SER A 38 3.22 1.54 7.14
N PRO A 39 3.78 0.33 6.99
CA PRO A 39 5.09 0.00 7.56
C PRO A 39 6.20 0.98 7.19
N LEU A 40 6.17 1.56 6.00
CA LEU A 40 7.14 2.58 5.58
C LEU A 40 7.14 3.80 6.51
N ALA A 41 6.01 4.15 7.12
CA ALA A 41 5.93 5.30 8.04
C ALA A 41 6.89 5.19 9.23
N LYS A 42 7.35 3.98 9.57
CA LYS A 42 8.30 3.73 10.66
C LYS A 42 9.75 3.96 10.27
N ALA A 43 10.05 4.14 9.00
CA ALA A 43 11.40 4.38 8.55
C ALA A 43 11.84 5.81 8.93
N GLU A 44 12.89 5.90 9.73
CA GLU A 44 13.43 7.19 10.20
C GLU A 44 14.08 7.97 9.05
N ARG A 45 14.67 7.25 8.12
CA ARG A 45 15.34 7.84 6.96
C ARG A 45 15.37 6.86 5.79
N VAL A 46 15.10 7.36 4.60
CA VAL A 46 15.17 6.62 3.34
C VAL A 46 16.08 7.39 2.37
N ASP A 47 17.22 6.81 2.03
CA ASP A 47 18.22 7.45 1.18
C ASP A 47 18.24 6.90 -0.25
N ASN A 48 17.59 5.76 -0.48
CA ASN A 48 17.65 5.01 -1.72
C ASN A 48 16.39 5.09 -2.58
N TYR A 49 15.50 6.04 -2.30
CA TYR A 49 14.37 6.31 -3.17
C TYR A 49 14.76 7.36 -4.21
N PRO A 50 14.72 7.04 -5.52
CA PRO A 50 15.18 7.95 -6.57
C PRO A 50 14.45 9.31 -6.53
N GLY A 51 15.22 10.38 -6.52
CA GLY A 51 14.69 11.75 -6.55
C GLY A 51 14.29 12.32 -5.19
N LEU A 52 14.18 11.50 -4.14
CA LEU A 52 13.77 11.95 -2.80
C LEU A 52 14.69 11.37 -1.70
N PRO A 53 16.03 11.65 -1.77
CA PRO A 53 16.94 11.15 -0.75
C PRO A 53 16.74 11.88 0.59
N GLY A 54 17.02 11.19 1.69
CA GLY A 54 17.04 11.79 3.02
C GLY A 54 15.69 12.10 3.63
N ARG A 55 14.60 11.60 3.04
CA ARG A 55 13.25 11.75 3.58
C ARG A 55 12.96 10.70 4.65
N THR A 56 12.10 11.03 5.59
CA THR A 56 11.51 10.02 6.46
C THR A 56 10.49 9.19 5.66
N GLY A 57 10.19 7.99 6.15
CA GLY A 57 9.15 7.17 5.50
C GLY A 57 7.78 7.85 5.51
N LEU A 58 7.47 8.58 6.58
CA LEU A 58 6.24 9.34 6.68
C LEU A 58 6.16 10.47 5.63
N GLU A 59 7.24 11.21 5.43
CA GLU A 59 7.33 12.25 4.39
C GLU A 59 7.16 11.66 3.00
N LEU A 60 7.77 10.51 2.71
CA LEU A 60 7.61 9.82 1.42
C LEU A 60 6.16 9.41 1.19
N LEU A 61 5.53 8.80 2.19
CA LEU A 61 4.13 8.38 2.09
C LEU A 61 3.19 9.57 1.87
N GLU A 62 3.44 10.68 2.53
CA GLU A 62 2.66 11.89 2.33
C GLU A 62 2.79 12.41 0.89
N GLU A 63 4.00 12.43 0.35
CA GLU A 63 4.25 12.81 -1.04
C GLU A 63 3.52 11.87 -2.02
N PHE A 64 3.60 10.56 -1.81
CA PHE A 64 2.94 9.57 -2.66
C PHE A 64 1.42 9.69 -2.59
N TYR A 65 0.87 9.84 -1.39
CA TYR A 65 -0.57 10.00 -1.19
C TYR A 65 -1.09 11.27 -1.87
N ARG A 66 -0.44 12.39 -1.66
CA ARG A 66 -0.81 13.67 -2.29
C ARG A 66 -0.74 13.59 -3.81
N HIS A 67 0.26 12.93 -4.36
CA HIS A 67 0.39 12.71 -5.79
C HIS A 67 -0.79 11.88 -6.32
N ALA A 68 -1.09 10.75 -5.70
CA ALA A 68 -2.23 9.92 -6.11
C ALA A 68 -3.56 10.67 -6.01
N GLN A 69 -3.76 11.44 -4.94
CA GLN A 69 -4.96 12.25 -4.74
C GLN A 69 -5.08 13.35 -5.80
N SER A 70 -4.01 14.07 -6.08
CA SER A 70 -4.01 15.13 -7.10
C SER A 70 -4.20 14.59 -8.52
N ALA A 71 -3.79 13.35 -8.77
CA ALA A 71 -4.06 12.65 -10.03
C ALA A 71 -5.53 12.20 -10.17
N GLY A 72 -6.32 12.29 -9.10
CA GLY A 72 -7.73 11.96 -9.10
C GLY A 72 -8.08 10.55 -8.60
N ALA A 73 -7.17 9.87 -7.91
CA ALA A 73 -7.50 8.63 -7.24
C ALA A 73 -8.44 8.89 -6.06
N GLU A 74 -9.42 8.02 -5.87
CA GLU A 74 -10.33 8.05 -4.72
C GLU A 74 -9.87 7.06 -3.67
N PHE A 75 -10.19 7.33 -2.40
CA PHE A 75 -9.70 6.56 -1.27
C PHE A 75 -10.83 6.17 -0.34
N VAL A 76 -10.77 4.93 0.13
CA VAL A 76 -11.62 4.42 1.21
C VAL A 76 -10.71 3.82 2.28
N VAL A 77 -10.80 4.36 3.50
CA VAL A 77 -10.11 3.79 4.65
C VAL A 77 -10.96 2.67 5.22
N GLY A 78 -10.41 1.48 5.22
CA GLY A 78 -11.09 0.30 5.76
C GLY A 78 -10.39 -0.97 5.33
N LYS A 79 -10.85 -2.07 5.93
CA LYS A 79 -10.36 -3.41 5.64
C LYS A 79 -11.32 -4.10 4.67
N ALA A 80 -10.78 -4.64 3.60
CA ALA A 80 -11.54 -5.53 2.72
C ALA A 80 -11.91 -6.81 3.47
N LEU A 81 -13.19 -7.06 3.63
CA LEU A 81 -13.71 -8.21 4.36
C LEU A 81 -13.96 -9.41 3.45
N SER A 82 -14.34 -9.14 2.22
CA SER A 82 -14.55 -10.18 1.21
C SER A 82 -14.23 -9.66 -0.18
N LEU A 83 -13.87 -10.59 -1.04
CA LEU A 83 -13.62 -10.37 -2.46
C LEU A 83 -14.39 -11.42 -3.26
N LEU A 84 -15.22 -10.96 -4.17
CA LEU A 84 -15.92 -11.82 -5.10
C LEU A 84 -15.52 -11.46 -6.54
N ALA A 85 -15.00 -12.45 -7.26
CA ALA A 85 -14.63 -12.32 -8.68
C ALA A 85 -15.75 -12.91 -9.54
N TRP A 86 -16.70 -12.07 -9.95
CA TRP A 86 -17.79 -12.43 -10.82
C TRP A 86 -18.16 -11.21 -11.68
N GLU A 87 -18.01 -11.31 -12.98
CA GLU A 87 -18.18 -10.19 -13.91
C GLU A 87 -17.44 -8.92 -13.44
N GLY A 88 -16.15 -9.06 -13.15
CA GLY A 88 -15.34 -8.06 -12.48
C GLY A 88 -15.09 -8.44 -11.02
N PHE A 89 -14.87 -7.44 -10.17
CA PHE A 89 -14.55 -7.65 -8.75
C PHE A 89 -15.50 -6.84 -7.88
N SER A 90 -16.00 -7.49 -6.83
CA SER A 90 -16.80 -6.85 -5.79
C SER A 90 -16.08 -6.99 -4.46
N ILE A 91 -15.88 -5.88 -3.76
CA ILE A 91 -15.13 -5.83 -2.50
C ILE A 91 -16.01 -5.21 -1.44
N THR A 92 -16.16 -5.92 -0.32
CA THR A 92 -16.93 -5.46 0.83
C THR A 92 -16.00 -4.81 1.84
N VAL A 93 -16.33 -3.59 2.23
CA VAL A 93 -15.66 -2.84 3.29
C VAL A 93 -16.72 -2.35 4.27
N GLY A 94 -16.72 -2.90 5.48
CA GLY A 94 -17.81 -2.64 6.43
C GLY A 94 -19.16 -3.10 5.85
N SER A 95 -20.09 -2.18 5.71
CA SER A 95 -21.42 -2.42 5.11
C SER A 95 -21.51 -1.98 3.64
N GLN A 96 -20.42 -1.49 3.06
CA GLN A 96 -20.37 -1.00 1.68
C GLN A 96 -19.76 -2.03 0.75
N VAL A 97 -20.25 -2.07 -0.49
CA VAL A 97 -19.70 -2.90 -1.56
C VAL A 97 -19.22 -2.00 -2.68
N TYR A 98 -17.95 -2.19 -3.05
CA TYR A 98 -17.32 -1.48 -4.15
C TYR A 98 -17.03 -2.42 -5.29
N ARG A 99 -17.26 -1.96 -6.53
CA ARG A 99 -17.11 -2.77 -7.74
C ARG A 99 -16.04 -2.16 -8.65
N GLY A 100 -15.23 -3.03 -9.24
CA GLY A 100 -14.21 -2.66 -10.22
C GLY A 100 -14.08 -3.68 -11.34
N LYS A 101 -13.61 -3.21 -12.48
CA LYS A 101 -13.35 -4.07 -13.64
C LYS A 101 -12.04 -4.84 -13.48
N ALA A 102 -11.06 -4.25 -12.84
CA ALA A 102 -9.75 -4.83 -12.55
C ALA A 102 -9.39 -4.64 -11.08
N LEU A 103 -8.53 -5.49 -10.56
CA LEU A 103 -8.06 -5.48 -9.19
C LEU A 103 -6.54 -5.57 -9.14
N ILE A 104 -5.93 -4.70 -8.33
CA ILE A 104 -4.51 -4.80 -7.97
C ILE A 104 -4.42 -5.09 -6.48
N LEU A 105 -3.70 -6.16 -6.14
CA LEU A 105 -3.39 -6.53 -4.78
C LEU A 105 -2.01 -5.97 -4.41
N ALA A 106 -1.98 -5.05 -3.45
CA ALA A 106 -0.76 -4.45 -2.93
C ALA A 106 -0.76 -4.47 -1.39
N PRO A 107 -0.93 -5.66 -0.77
CA PRO A 107 -1.16 -5.78 0.66
C PRO A 107 0.09 -5.50 1.51
N GLY A 108 1.26 -5.38 0.89
CA GLY A 108 2.52 -5.21 1.59
C GLY A 108 3.06 -6.52 2.17
N VAL A 109 4.02 -6.38 3.07
CA VAL A 109 4.66 -7.54 3.72
C VAL A 109 3.78 -8.05 4.84
N VAL A 110 3.40 -9.32 4.76
CA VAL A 110 2.77 -10.04 5.86
C VAL A 110 3.89 -10.58 6.74
N ARG A 111 3.81 -10.36 8.05
CA ARG A 111 4.78 -10.94 8.99
C ARG A 111 4.74 -12.45 8.89
N ALA A 112 5.86 -13.05 8.52
CA ALA A 112 6.04 -14.48 8.60
C ALA A 112 5.98 -14.96 10.08
N ALA A 113 5.70 -16.25 10.27
CA ALA A 113 5.79 -16.85 11.60
C ALA A 113 7.20 -16.64 12.15
N LYS A 114 7.29 -16.27 13.42
CA LYS A 114 8.59 -16.06 14.09
C LYS A 114 9.28 -17.40 14.31
N TYR A 115 10.58 -17.43 14.08
CA TYR A 115 11.42 -18.57 14.40
C TYR A 115 11.85 -18.53 15.87
N PRO A 116 12.13 -19.69 16.51
CA PRO A 116 12.70 -19.72 17.85
C PRO A 116 14.00 -18.92 17.93
N GLY A 117 14.13 -18.04 18.94
CA GLY A 117 15.30 -17.17 19.11
C GLY A 117 15.34 -15.92 18.26
N GLU A 118 14.38 -15.72 17.35
CA GLU A 118 14.35 -14.58 16.44
C GLU A 118 14.37 -13.23 17.18
N ALA A 119 13.56 -13.10 18.22
CA ALA A 119 13.49 -11.85 18.99
C ALA A 119 14.80 -11.55 19.75
N GLU A 120 15.51 -12.60 20.19
CA GLU A 120 16.77 -12.49 20.91
C GLU A 120 17.94 -12.09 20.00
N TYR A 121 17.94 -12.62 18.76
CA TYR A 121 19.04 -12.40 17.81
C TYR A 121 18.73 -11.34 16.75
N LEU A 122 17.60 -10.66 16.83
CA LEU A 122 17.25 -9.58 15.90
C LEU A 122 18.29 -8.44 16.02
N GLY A 123 18.91 -8.10 14.89
CA GLY A 123 20.05 -7.17 14.83
C GLY A 123 21.39 -7.78 15.31
N ARG A 124 21.41 -9.09 15.61
CA ARG A 124 22.60 -9.83 16.06
C ARG A 124 22.79 -11.13 15.30
N GLY A 125 22.42 -11.15 14.03
CA GLY A 125 22.48 -12.31 13.15
C GLY A 125 21.13 -12.68 12.50
N VAL A 126 20.02 -12.15 13.01
CA VAL A 126 18.71 -12.22 12.37
C VAL A 126 18.33 -10.81 11.91
N SER A 127 17.98 -10.67 10.63
CA SER A 127 17.53 -9.41 10.04
C SER A 127 16.36 -9.67 9.12
N TYR A 128 15.45 -8.69 9.03
CA TYR A 128 14.36 -8.67 8.04
C TYR A 128 14.69 -7.82 6.81
N CYS A 129 15.83 -7.16 6.82
CA CYS A 129 16.23 -6.23 5.77
C CYS A 129 17.71 -6.44 5.48
N ASP A 130 18.03 -6.88 4.28
CA ASP A 130 19.39 -7.16 3.83
C ASP A 130 20.24 -5.89 3.68
N THR A 131 19.63 -4.74 3.45
CA THR A 131 20.30 -3.46 3.28
C THR A 131 20.27 -2.56 4.52
N CYS A 132 19.43 -2.89 5.52
CA CYS A 132 19.24 -2.05 6.71
C CYS A 132 20.21 -2.40 7.83
N ASP A 133 20.52 -3.70 7.99
CA ASP A 133 21.30 -4.27 9.08
C ASP A 133 22.66 -4.85 8.62
N GLY A 134 22.93 -4.72 7.32
CA GLY A 134 24.13 -5.22 6.69
C GLY A 134 25.36 -4.32 6.83
#